data_35b63427e34bcce857d71d59e78c7693
#
_entry.id   35b63427e34bcce857d71d59e78c7693
#
_cell.length_a   1.000
_cell.length_b   1.000
_cell.length_c   1.000
_cell.angle_alpha   90.00
_cell.angle_beta   90.00
_cell.angle_gamma   90.00
#
_symmetry.space_group_name_H-M   'P 1'
#
loop_
_entity.id
_entity.type
_entity.pdbx_description
1 polymer ?
#
loop_
_entity_poly.entity_id
_entity_poly.type
_entity_poly.pdbx_seq_one_letter_code
_entity_poly.pdbx_strand_id
1 'polypeptide(L)'
;RSFAAGFSDWDGSGRAQVLDALDLSGFSDATRVYEGELAAGYLNEVMDRIGQVVPQEVPDDPGSRVPYTVFAHPAGSMVLAPDAEGKSWRFDADTVRTAREVYTAIEDMPEVEGGALPDVPSTYMQIRRWVRNTAPSLFARIGTLEAWQGVGVLALLLGCVAAAAAAAWLLLQALRLLVGGRQAASEREFRWPLRLALVFLLYHLAVPVLGLPEGVKRVSTGATGVILAIAVMWGGWKLIDTFGTGVARRAEATAGTLDEIVISLVMGACKLVLLAGGRSGLR
;
A
#
# COMPACT_ATOMS: atom_id res chain seq x y z
N ARG A 1 -25.44 -11.92 3.53
CA ARG A 1 -25.90 -11.55 2.16
C ARG A 1 -25.11 -10.36 1.61
N SER A 2 -24.90 -9.28 2.37
CA SER A 2 -24.15 -8.08 1.93
C SER A 2 -22.71 -8.37 1.54
N PHE A 3 -22.00 -9.24 2.30
CA PHE A 3 -20.63 -9.64 2.01
C PHE A 3 -20.50 -10.26 0.60
N ALA A 4 -21.28 -11.30 0.31
CA ALA A 4 -21.26 -11.96 -0.98
C ALA A 4 -21.71 -11.07 -2.14
N ALA A 5 -22.76 -10.25 -1.92
CA ALA A 5 -23.25 -9.33 -2.94
C ALA A 5 -22.25 -8.22 -3.29
N GLY A 6 -21.42 -7.80 -2.31
CA GLY A 6 -20.45 -6.76 -2.53
C GLY A 6 -19.33 -7.13 -3.50
N PHE A 7 -19.00 -8.41 -3.66
CA PHE A 7 -18.02 -8.85 -4.66
C PHE A 7 -18.51 -8.68 -6.10
N SER A 8 -19.82 -8.69 -6.33
CA SER A 8 -20.38 -8.50 -7.67
C SER A 8 -20.31 -7.06 -8.17
N ASP A 9 -20.12 -6.07 -7.28
CA ASP A 9 -20.03 -4.63 -7.59
C ASP A 9 -18.78 -4.01 -6.95
N TRP A 10 -17.66 -4.67 -7.03
CA TRP A 10 -16.43 -4.26 -6.31
C TRP A 10 -15.96 -2.84 -6.66
N ASP A 11 -16.04 -2.46 -7.92
CA ASP A 11 -15.61 -1.14 -8.40
C ASP A 11 -16.61 -0.02 -8.04
N GLY A 12 -17.82 -0.37 -7.61
CA GLY A 12 -18.86 0.54 -7.17
C GLY A 12 -18.98 0.60 -5.63
N SER A 13 -20.18 0.37 -5.14
CA SER A 13 -20.47 0.38 -3.70
C SER A 13 -20.11 -0.91 -2.97
N GLY A 14 -19.86 -1.98 -3.69
CA GLY A 14 -19.65 -3.33 -3.15
C GLY A 14 -18.42 -3.45 -2.27
N ARG A 15 -17.32 -2.79 -2.61
CA ARG A 15 -16.11 -2.74 -1.78
C ARG A 15 -16.41 -2.22 -0.37
N ALA A 16 -17.15 -1.13 -0.25
CA ALA A 16 -17.53 -0.58 1.03
C ALA A 16 -18.44 -1.54 1.82
N GLN A 17 -19.37 -2.22 1.14
CA GLN A 17 -20.27 -3.21 1.74
C GLN A 17 -19.50 -4.43 2.28
N VAL A 18 -18.50 -4.92 1.54
CA VAL A 18 -17.64 -6.01 1.98
C VAL A 18 -16.85 -5.61 3.22
N LEU A 19 -16.23 -4.43 3.21
CA LEU A 19 -15.45 -3.94 4.36
C LEU A 19 -16.33 -3.69 5.60
N ASP A 20 -17.57 -3.22 5.42
CA ASP A 20 -18.53 -3.04 6.52
C ASP A 20 -19.00 -4.37 7.13
N ALA A 21 -18.93 -5.46 6.38
CA ALA A 21 -19.24 -6.80 6.88
C ALA A 21 -18.08 -7.43 7.70
N LEU A 22 -16.96 -6.73 7.88
CA LEU A 22 -15.80 -7.18 8.65
C LEU A 22 -15.61 -6.34 9.90
N ASP A 23 -15.25 -6.96 11.01
CA ASP A 23 -14.77 -6.22 12.20
C ASP A 23 -13.27 -5.92 12.03
N LEU A 24 -13.00 -4.70 11.60
CA LEU A 24 -11.65 -4.20 11.36
C LEU A 24 -11.06 -3.42 12.57
N SER A 25 -11.67 -3.54 13.73
CA SER A 25 -11.23 -2.82 14.96
C SER A 25 -9.82 -3.19 15.42
N GLY A 26 -9.34 -4.39 15.06
CA GLY A 26 -7.99 -4.85 15.37
C GLY A 26 -6.87 -4.20 14.54
N PHE A 27 -7.20 -3.41 13.50
CA PHE A 27 -6.22 -2.79 12.62
C PHE A 27 -6.13 -1.27 12.84
N SER A 28 -4.93 -0.72 12.59
CA SER A 28 -4.71 0.73 12.62
C SER A 28 -5.48 1.41 11.48
N ASP A 29 -5.88 2.68 11.67
CA ASP A 29 -6.59 3.44 10.63
C ASP A 29 -5.83 3.48 9.29
N ALA A 30 -4.50 3.53 9.34
CA ALA A 30 -3.65 3.58 8.16
C ALA A 30 -3.63 2.26 7.35
N THR A 31 -3.90 1.11 7.99
CA THR A 31 -3.84 -0.20 7.34
C THR A 31 -5.21 -0.86 7.19
N ARG A 32 -6.23 -0.34 7.88
CA ARG A 32 -7.57 -0.94 8.00
C ARG A 32 -8.18 -1.35 6.67
N VAL A 33 -8.19 -0.44 5.70
CA VAL A 33 -8.79 -0.71 4.39
C VAL A 33 -8.04 -1.81 3.66
N TYR A 34 -6.72 -1.73 3.64
CA TYR A 34 -5.89 -2.71 2.96
C TYR A 34 -5.96 -4.10 3.59
N GLU A 35 -5.86 -4.20 4.93
CA GLU A 35 -5.97 -5.49 5.64
C GLU A 35 -7.37 -6.07 5.51
N GLY A 36 -8.40 -5.21 5.51
CA GLY A 36 -9.77 -5.61 5.26
C GLY A 36 -9.97 -6.22 3.87
N GLU A 37 -9.39 -5.62 2.83
CA GLU A 37 -9.46 -6.16 1.47
C GLU A 37 -8.72 -7.50 1.32
N LEU A 38 -7.56 -7.64 1.96
CA LEU A 38 -6.84 -8.91 1.98
C LEU A 38 -7.64 -9.99 2.70
N ALA A 39 -8.17 -9.68 3.88
CA ALA A 39 -8.98 -10.61 4.64
C ALA A 39 -10.26 -11.00 3.88
N ALA A 40 -10.93 -10.04 3.25
CA ALA A 40 -12.08 -10.29 2.39
C ALA A 40 -11.74 -11.28 1.27
N GLY A 41 -10.60 -11.08 0.61
CA GLY A 41 -10.13 -12.00 -0.43
C GLY A 41 -9.89 -13.41 0.10
N TYR A 42 -9.23 -13.56 1.24
CA TYR A 42 -9.02 -14.87 1.86
C TYR A 42 -10.32 -15.53 2.29
N LEU A 43 -11.24 -14.77 2.90
CA LEU A 43 -12.55 -15.30 3.32
C LEU A 43 -13.39 -15.74 2.12
N ASN A 44 -13.32 -15.01 1.00
CA ASN A 44 -13.96 -15.41 -0.25
C ASN A 44 -13.43 -16.76 -0.73
N GLU A 45 -12.10 -16.91 -0.83
CA GLU A 45 -11.44 -18.16 -1.22
C GLU A 45 -11.74 -19.33 -0.26
N VAL A 46 -11.88 -19.05 1.04
CA VAL A 46 -12.30 -20.08 2.02
C VAL A 46 -13.74 -20.51 1.73
N MET A 47 -14.66 -19.56 1.51
CA MET A 47 -16.06 -19.87 1.24
C MET A 47 -16.25 -20.68 -0.04
N ASP A 48 -15.43 -20.44 -1.07
CA ASP A 48 -15.46 -21.22 -2.29
C ASP A 48 -15.07 -22.70 -2.08
N ARG A 49 -14.32 -23.01 -1.02
CA ARG A 49 -13.88 -24.36 -0.67
C ARG A 49 -14.77 -25.08 0.33
N ILE A 50 -15.34 -24.33 1.29
CA ILE A 50 -16.23 -24.93 2.31
C ILE A 50 -17.70 -25.00 1.86
N GLY A 51 -18.03 -24.35 0.75
CA GLY A 51 -19.38 -24.17 0.25
C GLY A 51 -20.08 -22.93 0.82
N GLN A 52 -21.22 -22.62 0.26
CA GLN A 52 -22.01 -21.46 0.68
C GLN A 52 -22.53 -21.64 2.09
N VAL A 53 -22.47 -20.55 2.87
CA VAL A 53 -23.22 -20.44 4.13
C VAL A 53 -24.70 -20.66 3.82
N VAL A 54 -25.29 -21.72 4.38
CA VAL A 54 -26.70 -22.01 4.21
C VAL A 54 -27.50 -20.96 5.01
N PRO A 55 -28.23 -20.03 4.36
CA PRO A 55 -28.90 -18.95 5.09
C PRO A 55 -29.88 -19.43 6.17
N GLN A 56 -30.41 -20.67 5.99
CA GLN A 56 -31.32 -21.29 6.94
C GLN A 56 -30.67 -21.74 8.24
N GLU A 57 -29.34 -21.92 8.25
CA GLU A 57 -28.60 -22.31 9.43
C GLU A 57 -28.14 -21.08 10.25
N VAL A 58 -28.15 -19.89 9.63
CA VAL A 58 -27.88 -18.65 10.35
C VAL A 58 -29.09 -18.31 11.22
N PRO A 59 -28.92 -18.07 12.53
CA PRO A 59 -30.05 -17.73 13.40
C PRO A 59 -30.82 -16.51 12.87
N ASP A 60 -32.11 -16.69 12.59
CA ASP A 60 -33.00 -15.62 12.10
C ASP A 60 -33.55 -14.72 13.23
N ASP A 61 -33.03 -14.88 14.46
CA ASP A 61 -33.43 -14.06 15.60
C ASP A 61 -32.67 -12.71 15.59
N PRO A 62 -33.35 -11.59 15.23
CA PRO A 62 -32.72 -10.27 15.25
C PRO A 62 -32.25 -9.82 16.63
N GLY A 63 -32.74 -10.44 17.70
CA GLY A 63 -32.35 -10.20 19.09
C GLY A 63 -31.20 -11.06 19.56
N SER A 64 -30.81 -12.08 18.80
CA SER A 64 -29.74 -12.98 19.18
C SER A 64 -28.40 -12.24 19.22
N ARG A 65 -27.69 -12.40 20.30
CA ARG A 65 -26.31 -11.91 20.48
C ARG A 65 -25.30 -13.05 20.53
N VAL A 66 -25.73 -14.26 20.21
CA VAL A 66 -24.86 -15.45 20.21
C VAL A 66 -24.12 -15.51 18.88
N PRO A 67 -22.78 -15.48 18.88
CA PRO A 67 -22.00 -15.61 17.64
C PRO A 67 -22.33 -16.93 16.93
N TYR A 68 -22.34 -16.90 15.60
CA TYR A 68 -22.55 -18.06 14.75
C TYR A 68 -21.25 -18.49 14.09
N THR A 69 -20.80 -19.73 14.36
CA THR A 69 -19.60 -20.28 13.72
C THR A 69 -19.96 -20.89 12.39
N VAL A 70 -19.52 -20.26 11.31
CA VAL A 70 -19.70 -20.73 9.93
C VAL A 70 -18.79 -21.91 9.62
N PHE A 71 -17.53 -21.83 10.09
CA PHE A 71 -16.51 -22.84 9.84
C PHE A 71 -15.50 -22.84 10.99
N ALA A 72 -15.04 -24.02 11.41
CA ALA A 72 -14.03 -24.18 12.46
C ALA A 72 -12.89 -25.05 11.95
N HIS A 73 -11.66 -24.58 12.12
CA HIS A 73 -10.42 -25.28 11.76
C HIS A 73 -9.34 -24.98 12.82
N PRO A 74 -8.38 -25.89 13.07
CA PRO A 74 -7.29 -25.64 14.02
C PRO A 74 -6.46 -24.38 13.74
N ALA A 75 -6.43 -23.91 12.49
CA ALA A 75 -5.75 -22.66 12.09
C ALA A 75 -6.56 -21.39 12.39
N GLY A 76 -7.86 -21.50 12.70
CA GLY A 76 -8.76 -20.41 12.98
C GLY A 76 -10.20 -20.76 12.66
N SER A 77 -11.13 -19.88 12.96
CA SER A 77 -12.55 -20.11 12.72
C SER A 77 -13.17 -18.91 12.00
N MET A 78 -14.21 -19.17 11.19
CA MET A 78 -15.06 -18.13 10.60
C MET A 78 -16.30 -17.96 11.46
N VAL A 79 -16.40 -16.83 12.14
CA VAL A 79 -17.46 -16.52 13.07
C VAL A 79 -18.17 -15.23 12.65
N LEU A 80 -19.49 -15.28 12.57
CA LEU A 80 -20.33 -14.11 12.45
C LEU A 80 -20.77 -13.69 13.86
N ALA A 81 -20.51 -12.47 14.23
CA ALA A 81 -20.91 -11.87 15.49
C ALA A 81 -21.74 -10.60 15.27
N PRO A 82 -22.70 -10.31 16.16
CA PRO A 82 -23.41 -9.02 16.12
C PRO A 82 -22.43 -7.90 16.48
N ASP A 83 -22.60 -6.73 15.88
CA ASP A 83 -21.87 -5.53 16.27
C ASP A 83 -22.22 -5.11 17.71
N ALA A 84 -21.48 -4.16 18.28
CA ALA A 84 -21.69 -3.70 19.67
C ALA A 84 -23.12 -3.17 19.91
N GLU A 85 -23.78 -2.69 18.87
CA GLU A 85 -25.13 -2.16 18.92
C GLU A 85 -26.21 -3.21 18.62
N GLY A 86 -25.83 -4.40 18.15
CA GLY A 86 -26.72 -5.49 17.77
C GLY A 86 -27.55 -5.22 16.51
N LYS A 87 -27.09 -4.26 15.67
CA LYS A 87 -27.80 -3.86 14.45
C LYS A 87 -27.35 -4.58 13.20
N SER A 88 -26.09 -5.03 13.17
CA SER A 88 -25.50 -5.72 12.03
C SER A 88 -24.65 -6.91 12.47
N TRP A 89 -24.58 -7.91 11.58
CA TRP A 89 -23.72 -9.07 11.78
C TRP A 89 -22.49 -8.93 10.92
N ARG A 90 -21.30 -9.13 11.52
CA ARG A 90 -20.00 -9.01 10.88
C ARG A 90 -19.17 -10.25 11.15
N PHE A 91 -18.21 -10.52 10.28
CA PHE A 91 -17.13 -11.42 10.63
C PHE A 91 -16.32 -10.79 11.76
N ASP A 92 -16.11 -11.52 12.84
CA ASP A 92 -15.46 -10.99 14.03
C ASP A 92 -13.96 -10.69 13.78
N ALA A 93 -13.36 -9.94 14.68
CA ALA A 93 -11.97 -9.50 14.54
C ALA A 93 -10.97 -10.67 14.48
N ASP A 94 -11.27 -11.79 15.16
CA ASP A 94 -10.43 -12.99 15.12
C ASP A 94 -10.52 -13.70 13.77
N THR A 95 -11.70 -13.83 13.21
CA THR A 95 -11.93 -14.34 11.85
C THR A 95 -11.12 -13.54 10.84
N VAL A 96 -11.22 -12.20 10.89
CA VAL A 96 -10.52 -11.32 9.97
C VAL A 96 -9.00 -11.48 10.10
N ARG A 97 -8.49 -11.58 11.32
CA ARG A 97 -7.06 -11.73 11.59
C ARG A 97 -6.51 -13.08 11.14
N THR A 98 -7.28 -14.15 11.30
CA THR A 98 -6.85 -15.54 10.99
C THR A 98 -7.28 -16.01 9.59
N ALA A 99 -7.96 -15.17 8.81
CA ALA A 99 -8.45 -15.51 7.48
C ALA A 99 -7.36 -16.07 6.54
N ARG A 100 -6.15 -15.50 6.61
CA ARG A 100 -5.00 -15.97 5.83
C ARG A 100 -4.54 -17.37 6.27
N GLU A 101 -4.45 -17.62 7.56
CA GLU A 101 -4.01 -18.89 8.14
C GLU A 101 -5.01 -19.99 7.80
N VAL A 102 -6.31 -19.71 7.94
CA VAL A 102 -7.39 -20.64 7.58
C VAL A 102 -7.32 -20.97 6.10
N TYR A 103 -7.28 -19.95 5.23
CA TYR A 103 -7.14 -20.15 3.79
C TYR A 103 -5.93 -21.03 3.45
N THR A 104 -4.77 -20.72 4.02
CA THR A 104 -3.55 -21.47 3.74
C THR A 104 -3.61 -22.92 4.19
N ALA A 105 -4.38 -23.21 5.25
CA ALA A 105 -4.55 -24.57 5.73
C ALA A 105 -5.47 -25.42 4.85
N ILE A 106 -6.37 -24.80 4.10
CA ILE A 106 -7.32 -25.49 3.22
C ILE A 106 -7.12 -25.20 1.73
N GLU A 107 -6.07 -24.47 1.35
CA GLU A 107 -5.88 -24.03 -0.03
C GLU A 107 -5.73 -25.17 -1.06
N ASP A 108 -5.39 -26.38 -0.61
CA ASP A 108 -5.32 -27.57 -1.44
C ASP A 108 -6.67 -28.30 -1.59
N MET A 109 -7.70 -27.88 -0.87
CA MET A 109 -9.06 -28.40 -1.04
C MET A 109 -9.62 -27.90 -2.39
N PRO A 110 -10.33 -28.77 -3.13
CA PRO A 110 -11.01 -28.35 -4.34
C PRO A 110 -12.12 -27.34 -4.02
N GLU A 111 -12.36 -26.41 -4.94
CA GLU A 111 -13.49 -25.52 -4.87
C GLU A 111 -14.80 -26.28 -5.09
N VAL A 112 -15.85 -25.91 -4.37
CA VAL A 112 -17.17 -26.57 -4.46
C VAL A 112 -17.87 -26.10 -5.74
N GLU A 113 -18.24 -27.03 -6.61
CA GLU A 113 -18.96 -26.71 -7.84
C GLU A 113 -20.29 -26.00 -7.54
N GLY A 114 -20.52 -24.87 -8.20
CA GLY A 114 -21.75 -24.08 -8.08
C GLY A 114 -21.81 -23.15 -6.86
N GLY A 115 -20.75 -23.08 -6.06
CA GLY A 115 -20.64 -22.23 -4.88
C GLY A 115 -19.78 -20.98 -5.06
N ALA A 116 -19.15 -20.82 -6.22
CA ALA A 116 -18.20 -19.76 -6.46
C ALA A 116 -18.81 -18.37 -6.28
N LEU A 117 -18.32 -17.63 -5.30
CA LEU A 117 -18.53 -16.20 -5.25
C LEU A 117 -17.77 -15.53 -6.42
N PRO A 118 -18.21 -14.36 -6.88
CA PRO A 118 -17.44 -13.62 -7.88
C PRO A 118 -15.98 -13.44 -7.41
N ASP A 119 -15.05 -13.67 -8.32
CA ASP A 119 -13.62 -13.48 -8.03
C ASP A 119 -13.34 -12.11 -7.45
N VAL A 120 -12.57 -12.08 -6.36
CA VAL A 120 -12.09 -10.81 -5.82
C VAL A 120 -11.16 -10.17 -6.82
N PRO A 121 -11.40 -8.95 -7.31
CA PRO A 121 -10.51 -8.26 -8.25
C PRO A 121 -9.23 -7.75 -7.58
N SER A 122 -8.78 -8.38 -6.50
CA SER A 122 -7.53 -8.05 -5.84
C SER A 122 -6.34 -8.44 -6.71
N THR A 123 -5.53 -7.44 -7.09
CA THR A 123 -4.29 -7.65 -7.85
C THR A 123 -3.37 -8.66 -7.15
N TYR A 124 -3.34 -8.64 -5.82
CA TYR A 124 -2.59 -9.61 -5.02
C TYR A 124 -3.05 -11.05 -5.29
N MET A 125 -4.36 -11.32 -5.23
CA MET A 125 -4.90 -12.67 -5.46
C MET A 125 -4.65 -13.15 -6.89
N GLN A 126 -4.77 -12.27 -7.88
CA GLN A 126 -4.45 -12.58 -9.28
C GLN A 126 -2.98 -12.97 -9.46
N ILE A 127 -2.07 -12.18 -8.87
CA ILE A 127 -0.62 -12.48 -8.92
C ILE A 127 -0.34 -13.78 -8.18
N ARG A 128 -0.93 -14.00 -7.02
CA ARG A 128 -0.75 -15.20 -6.22
C ARG A 128 -1.19 -16.45 -7.00
N ARG A 129 -2.38 -16.44 -7.63
CA ARG A 129 -2.85 -17.53 -8.50
C ARG A 129 -1.91 -17.74 -9.69
N TRP A 130 -1.49 -16.68 -10.35
CA TRP A 130 -0.56 -16.77 -11.46
C TRP A 130 0.76 -17.42 -11.06
N VAL A 131 1.36 -17.00 -9.95
CA VAL A 131 2.59 -17.61 -9.42
C VAL A 131 2.37 -19.08 -9.08
N ARG A 132 1.25 -19.42 -8.44
CA ARG A 132 0.92 -20.82 -8.10
C ARG A 132 0.88 -21.71 -9.32
N ASN A 133 0.25 -21.23 -10.39
CA ASN A 133 0.12 -21.98 -11.63
C ASN A 133 1.43 -22.06 -12.43
N THR A 134 2.30 -21.06 -12.31
CA THR A 134 3.53 -20.95 -13.12
C THR A 134 4.75 -21.50 -12.40
N ALA A 135 4.88 -21.29 -11.09
CA ALA A 135 6.05 -21.63 -10.30
C ALA A 135 5.66 -22.08 -8.87
N PRO A 136 5.03 -23.26 -8.71
CA PRO A 136 4.55 -23.74 -7.41
C PRO A 136 5.67 -23.91 -6.37
N SER A 137 6.92 -24.12 -6.79
CA SER A 137 8.07 -24.20 -5.88
C SER A 137 8.35 -22.90 -5.11
N LEU A 138 7.89 -21.76 -5.60
CA LEU A 138 8.03 -20.46 -4.93
C LEU A 138 7.03 -20.26 -3.78
N PHE A 139 6.13 -21.22 -3.55
CA PHE A 139 5.23 -21.21 -2.39
C PHE A 139 5.88 -21.75 -1.10
N ALA A 140 7.13 -22.24 -1.18
CA ALA A 140 7.88 -22.60 0.00
C ALA A 140 7.92 -21.44 1.01
N ARG A 141 7.59 -21.72 2.28
CA ARG A 141 7.55 -20.72 3.35
C ARG A 141 8.92 -20.52 3.95
N ILE A 142 9.28 -19.26 4.11
CA ILE A 142 10.47 -18.80 4.83
C ILE A 142 9.97 -17.90 5.97
N GLY A 143 9.73 -18.51 7.14
CA GLY A 143 9.09 -17.82 8.27
C GLY A 143 7.63 -17.46 7.96
N THR A 144 7.29 -16.18 8.02
CA THR A 144 5.95 -15.65 7.73
C THR A 144 5.74 -15.28 6.25
N LEU A 145 6.78 -15.39 5.43
CA LEU A 145 6.77 -15.02 4.01
C LEU A 145 6.75 -16.27 3.12
N GLU A 146 6.02 -16.20 2.01
CA GLU A 146 6.17 -17.11 0.89
C GLU A 146 7.38 -16.67 0.04
N ALA A 147 8.18 -17.60 -0.46
CA ALA A 147 9.42 -17.28 -1.20
C ALA A 147 9.17 -16.36 -2.40
N TRP A 148 8.01 -16.52 -3.10
CA TRP A 148 7.63 -15.64 -4.20
C TRP A 148 7.45 -14.18 -3.77
N GLN A 149 7.03 -13.90 -2.52
CA GLN A 149 6.92 -12.53 -2.01
C GLN A 149 8.31 -11.89 -1.88
N GLY A 150 9.31 -12.66 -1.44
CA GLY A 150 10.70 -12.19 -1.39
C GLY A 150 11.24 -11.86 -2.78
N VAL A 151 11.03 -12.75 -3.76
CA VAL A 151 11.38 -12.52 -5.17
C VAL A 151 10.59 -11.31 -5.71
N GLY A 152 9.31 -11.20 -5.37
CA GLY A 152 8.45 -10.08 -5.75
C GLY A 152 8.94 -8.73 -5.22
N VAL A 153 9.37 -8.65 -3.97
CA VAL A 153 9.98 -7.44 -3.39
C VAL A 153 11.22 -7.03 -4.19
N LEU A 154 12.10 -7.98 -4.51
CA LEU A 154 13.31 -7.69 -5.29
C LEU A 154 12.97 -7.23 -6.71
N ALA A 155 12.09 -7.95 -7.40
CA ALA A 155 11.63 -7.61 -8.75
C ALA A 155 10.94 -6.23 -8.77
N LEU A 156 10.09 -5.95 -7.78
CA LEU A 156 9.43 -4.66 -7.62
C LEU A 156 10.45 -3.53 -7.42
N LEU A 157 11.44 -3.73 -6.56
CA LEU A 157 12.48 -2.73 -6.32
C LEU A 157 13.28 -2.43 -7.59
N LEU A 158 13.70 -3.47 -8.33
CA LEU A 158 14.40 -3.30 -9.61
C LEU A 158 13.51 -2.59 -10.64
N GLY A 159 12.23 -2.95 -10.74
CA GLY A 159 11.26 -2.28 -11.58
C GLY A 159 11.09 -0.80 -11.23
N CYS A 160 11.00 -0.47 -9.93
CA CYS A 160 10.93 0.91 -9.45
C CYS A 160 12.21 1.70 -9.78
N VAL A 161 13.39 1.10 -9.69
CA VAL A 161 14.65 1.73 -10.09
C VAL A 161 14.66 2.06 -11.59
N ALA A 162 14.23 1.12 -12.42
CA ALA A 162 14.14 1.32 -13.88
C ALA A 162 13.09 2.41 -14.23
N ALA A 163 11.91 2.32 -13.64
CA ALA A 163 10.82 3.30 -13.86
C ALA A 163 11.20 4.70 -13.37
N ALA A 164 11.83 4.81 -12.19
CA ALA A 164 12.32 6.08 -11.66
C ALA A 164 13.43 6.69 -12.54
N ALA A 165 14.31 5.86 -13.10
CA ALA A 165 15.34 6.33 -14.02
C ALA A 165 14.71 6.91 -15.31
N ALA A 166 13.71 6.23 -15.88
CA ALA A 166 12.96 6.68 -17.04
C ALA A 166 12.17 7.96 -16.73
N ALA A 167 11.44 7.99 -15.62
CA ALA A 167 10.65 9.15 -15.21
C ALA A 167 11.54 10.38 -14.94
N ALA A 168 12.66 10.22 -14.24
CA ALA A 168 13.61 11.29 -14.01
C ALA A 168 14.21 11.82 -15.32
N TRP A 169 14.49 10.94 -16.27
CA TRP A 169 14.97 11.34 -17.59
C TRP A 169 13.92 12.17 -18.35
N LEU A 170 12.66 11.69 -18.36
CA LEU A 170 11.55 12.43 -19.01
C LEU A 170 11.31 13.79 -18.38
N LEU A 171 11.29 13.88 -17.04
CA LEU A 171 11.13 15.13 -16.31
C LEU A 171 12.24 16.13 -16.63
N LEU A 172 13.50 15.67 -16.66
CA LEU A 172 14.62 16.54 -17.02
C LEU A 172 14.56 16.99 -18.47
N GLN A 173 14.12 16.15 -19.39
CA GLN A 173 13.89 16.56 -20.79
C GLN A 173 12.78 17.59 -20.91
N ALA A 174 11.65 17.39 -20.21
CA ALA A 174 10.56 18.35 -20.17
C ALA A 174 11.02 19.71 -19.61
N LEU A 175 11.80 19.70 -18.52
CA LEU A 175 12.38 20.92 -17.96
C LEU A 175 13.31 21.63 -18.93
N ARG A 176 14.15 20.91 -19.68
CA ARG A 176 15.03 21.50 -20.72
C ARG A 176 14.24 22.20 -21.79
N LEU A 177 13.13 21.63 -22.23
CA LEU A 177 12.25 22.21 -23.25
C LEU A 177 11.56 23.50 -22.74
N LEU A 178 11.15 23.49 -21.46
CA LEU A 178 10.44 24.61 -20.83
C LEU A 178 11.38 25.80 -20.48
N VAL A 179 12.59 25.50 -20.01
CA VAL A 179 13.52 26.53 -19.44
C VAL A 179 14.61 26.97 -20.41
N GLY A 180 14.66 26.37 -21.61
CA GLY A 180 15.57 26.81 -22.66
C GLY A 180 17.07 26.52 -22.42
N GLY A 181 17.41 25.30 -22.15
CA GLY A 181 18.75 24.71 -22.42
C GLY A 181 19.98 25.21 -21.65
N ARG A 182 19.87 26.15 -20.72
CA ARG A 182 21.06 26.84 -20.13
C ARG A 182 21.57 26.29 -18.76
N GLN A 183 21.01 25.17 -18.23
CA GLN A 183 21.32 24.74 -16.86
C GLN A 183 21.88 23.32 -16.74
N ALA A 184 22.68 22.85 -17.65
CA ALA A 184 23.22 21.48 -17.67
C ALA A 184 24.03 21.08 -16.40
N ALA A 185 24.66 22.02 -15.72
CA ALA A 185 25.44 21.73 -14.49
C ALA A 185 24.53 21.40 -13.28
N SER A 186 23.43 22.14 -13.14
CA SER A 186 22.44 21.93 -12.06
C SER A 186 21.67 20.62 -12.19
N GLU A 187 21.41 20.15 -13.40
CA GLU A 187 20.67 18.91 -13.66
C GLU A 187 21.41 17.69 -13.10
N ARG A 188 22.74 17.66 -13.16
CA ARG A 188 23.55 16.53 -12.71
C ARG A 188 23.45 16.34 -11.20
N GLU A 189 23.40 17.42 -10.44
CA GLU A 189 23.30 17.39 -8.99
C GLU A 189 21.90 17.02 -8.52
N PHE A 190 20.86 17.44 -9.24
CA PHE A 190 19.47 17.17 -8.89
C PHE A 190 18.99 15.76 -9.29
N ARG A 191 19.66 15.12 -10.25
CA ARG A 191 19.28 13.81 -10.79
C ARG A 191 19.23 12.71 -9.74
N TRP A 192 20.18 12.66 -8.81
CA TRP A 192 20.25 11.62 -7.80
C TRP A 192 19.15 11.70 -6.74
N PRO A 193 18.94 12.84 -6.07
CA PRO A 193 17.84 12.95 -5.12
C PRO A 193 16.46 12.73 -5.77
N LEU A 194 16.26 13.22 -7.00
CA LEU A 194 15.02 12.98 -7.75
C LEU A 194 14.79 11.49 -8.02
N ARG A 195 15.81 10.77 -8.50
CA ARG A 195 15.71 9.33 -8.74
C ARG A 195 15.41 8.57 -7.45
N LEU A 196 16.11 8.90 -6.38
CA LEU A 196 15.91 8.27 -5.09
C LEU A 196 14.48 8.48 -4.57
N ALA A 197 13.99 9.72 -4.63
CA ALA A 197 12.62 10.03 -4.24
C ALA A 197 11.59 9.26 -5.08
N LEU A 198 11.78 9.19 -6.40
CA LEU A 198 10.89 8.45 -7.30
C LEU A 198 10.93 6.94 -7.05
N VAL A 199 12.11 6.34 -6.81
CA VAL A 199 12.20 4.91 -6.48
C VAL A 199 11.36 4.58 -5.25
N PHE A 200 11.57 5.32 -4.17
CA PHE A 200 10.88 5.01 -2.91
C PHE A 200 9.40 5.40 -2.92
N LEU A 201 9.03 6.43 -3.67
CA LEU A 201 7.62 6.76 -3.91
C LEU A 201 6.91 5.65 -4.68
N LEU A 202 7.47 5.20 -5.80
CA LEU A 202 6.90 4.12 -6.62
C LEU A 202 6.84 2.81 -5.83
N TYR A 203 7.89 2.48 -5.10
CA TYR A 203 7.91 1.30 -4.24
C TYR A 203 6.83 1.38 -3.15
N HIS A 204 6.70 2.51 -2.47
CA HIS A 204 5.69 2.71 -1.43
C HIS A 204 4.26 2.51 -1.97
N LEU A 205 3.99 3.00 -3.18
CA LEU A 205 2.68 2.85 -3.84
C LEU A 205 2.42 1.41 -4.32
N ALA A 206 3.47 0.68 -4.71
CA ALA A 206 3.33 -0.64 -5.33
C ALA A 206 3.47 -1.81 -4.34
N VAL A 207 4.12 -1.61 -3.18
CA VAL A 207 4.33 -2.68 -2.18
C VAL A 207 3.04 -3.36 -1.69
N PRO A 208 1.88 -2.68 -1.59
CA PRO A 208 0.63 -3.33 -1.19
C PRO A 208 0.21 -4.50 -2.10
N VAL A 209 0.62 -4.46 -3.38
CA VAL A 209 0.30 -5.52 -4.37
C VAL A 209 0.89 -6.88 -3.97
N LEU A 210 1.94 -6.90 -3.15
CA LEU A 210 2.60 -8.16 -2.73
C LEU A 210 1.91 -8.86 -1.55
N GLY A 211 0.91 -8.27 -0.91
CA GLY A 211 0.19 -8.88 0.21
C GLY A 211 1.12 -9.28 1.36
N LEU A 212 2.11 -8.45 1.70
CA LEU A 212 3.06 -8.76 2.76
C LEU A 212 2.36 -8.83 4.12
N PRO A 213 2.76 -9.76 5.02
CA PRO A 213 2.28 -9.79 6.40
C PRO A 213 2.46 -8.45 7.10
N GLU A 214 1.52 -8.10 8.00
CA GLU A 214 1.45 -6.78 8.64
C GLU A 214 2.78 -6.33 9.25
N GLY A 215 3.49 -7.21 9.95
CA GLY A 215 4.78 -6.89 10.55
C GLY A 215 5.84 -6.49 9.52
N VAL A 216 5.96 -7.26 8.43
CA VAL A 216 6.92 -6.99 7.33
C VAL A 216 6.52 -5.73 6.58
N LYS A 217 5.23 -5.56 6.31
CA LYS A 217 4.70 -4.36 5.66
C LYS A 217 4.98 -3.11 6.48
N ARG A 218 4.72 -3.13 7.80
CA ARG A 218 4.95 -2.00 8.70
C ARG A 218 6.42 -1.57 8.70
N VAL A 219 7.35 -2.54 8.78
CA VAL A 219 8.78 -2.26 8.71
C VAL A 219 9.18 -1.71 7.33
N SER A 220 8.70 -2.34 6.25
CA SER A 220 9.00 -1.92 4.88
C SER A 220 8.47 -0.51 4.58
N THR A 221 7.20 -0.22 4.90
CA THR A 221 6.60 1.11 4.66
C THR A 221 7.21 2.17 5.56
N GLY A 222 7.53 1.85 6.81
CA GLY A 222 8.22 2.77 7.72
C GLY A 222 9.61 3.13 7.21
N ALA A 223 10.42 2.12 6.86
CA ALA A 223 11.77 2.34 6.33
C ALA A 223 11.75 3.15 5.01
N THR A 224 10.86 2.80 4.08
CA THR A 224 10.73 3.51 2.80
C THR A 224 10.23 4.93 2.99
N GLY A 225 9.31 5.17 3.94
CA GLY A 225 8.82 6.51 4.29
C GLY A 225 9.95 7.41 4.80
N VAL A 226 10.80 6.90 5.68
CA VAL A 226 11.98 7.63 6.20
C VAL A 226 12.95 7.97 5.06
N ILE A 227 13.27 6.99 4.20
CA ILE A 227 14.20 7.21 3.08
C ILE A 227 13.61 8.22 2.09
N LEU A 228 12.31 8.13 1.81
CA LEU A 228 11.61 9.09 0.96
C LEU A 228 11.66 10.51 1.53
N ALA A 229 11.41 10.67 2.84
CA ALA A 229 11.51 11.98 3.51
C ALA A 229 12.92 12.57 3.41
N ILE A 230 13.97 11.74 3.61
CA ILE A 230 15.37 12.16 3.45
C ILE A 230 15.65 12.56 1.99
N ALA A 231 15.18 11.79 1.02
CA ALA A 231 15.39 12.06 -0.40
C ALA A 231 14.70 13.37 -0.84
N VAL A 232 13.47 13.62 -0.38
CA VAL A 232 12.72 14.86 -0.65
C VAL A 232 13.42 16.06 0.00
N MET A 233 13.86 15.91 1.26
CA MET A 233 14.59 16.97 1.96
C MET A 233 15.92 17.30 1.27
N TRP A 234 16.68 16.29 0.85
CA TRP A 234 17.92 16.47 0.09
C TRP A 234 17.66 17.12 -1.26
N GLY A 235 16.65 16.66 -1.99
CA GLY A 235 16.22 17.28 -3.26
C GLY A 235 15.80 18.73 -3.10
N GLY A 236 14.99 19.02 -2.09
CA GLY A 236 14.56 20.38 -1.74
C GLY A 236 15.75 21.31 -1.40
N TRP A 237 16.71 20.79 -0.62
CA TRP A 237 17.93 21.53 -0.32
C TRP A 237 18.72 21.90 -1.61
N LYS A 238 18.90 20.92 -2.49
CA LYS A 238 19.58 21.14 -3.79
C LYS A 238 18.82 22.12 -4.70
N LEU A 239 17.48 22.08 -4.67
CA LEU A 239 16.65 23.07 -5.40
C LEU A 239 16.89 24.49 -4.86
N ILE A 240 16.85 24.69 -3.56
CA ILE A 240 17.11 25.99 -2.93
C ILE A 240 18.49 26.52 -3.33
N ASP A 241 19.53 25.69 -3.27
CA ASP A 241 20.89 26.08 -3.66
C ASP A 241 20.96 26.49 -5.14
N THR A 242 20.30 25.71 -6.01
CA THR A 242 20.27 25.98 -7.46
C THR A 242 19.54 27.28 -7.80
N PHE A 243 18.36 27.47 -7.21
CA PHE A 243 17.58 28.71 -7.41
C PHE A 243 18.33 29.92 -6.83
N GLY A 244 18.92 29.77 -5.65
CA GLY A 244 19.68 30.84 -5.01
C GLY A 244 20.86 31.30 -5.82
N THR A 245 21.66 30.38 -6.37
CA THR A 245 22.77 30.73 -7.26
C THR A 245 22.29 31.39 -8.58
N GLY A 246 21.13 30.98 -9.08
CA GLY A 246 20.50 31.58 -10.27
C GLY A 246 20.03 32.99 -10.01
N VAL A 247 19.42 33.25 -8.86
CA VAL A 247 18.95 34.61 -8.47
C VAL A 247 20.14 35.52 -8.15
N ALA A 248 21.16 35.01 -7.43
CA ALA A 248 22.37 35.76 -7.11
C ALA A 248 23.09 36.26 -8.38
N ARG A 249 23.27 35.39 -9.39
CA ARG A 249 23.86 35.78 -10.70
C ARG A 249 23.07 36.87 -11.46
N ARG A 250 21.74 36.90 -11.28
CA ARG A 250 20.90 37.95 -11.88
C ARG A 250 20.99 39.24 -11.09
N ALA A 251 21.11 39.15 -9.74
CA ALA A 251 21.29 40.29 -8.87
C ALA A 251 22.65 40.98 -9.09
N GLU A 252 23.73 40.22 -9.28
CA GLU A 252 25.06 40.73 -9.63
C GLU A 252 25.05 41.56 -10.94
N ALA A 253 24.18 41.18 -11.89
CA ALA A 253 24.00 41.92 -13.13
C ALA A 253 23.25 43.26 -12.95
N THR A 254 22.61 43.50 -11.78
CA THR A 254 21.73 44.66 -11.52
C THR A 254 22.32 45.62 -10.48
N ALA A 255 23.55 45.42 -9.98
CA ALA A 255 24.34 46.26 -9.08
C ALA A 255 23.64 46.76 -7.79
N GLY A 256 23.41 45.85 -6.80
CA GLY A 256 22.96 46.25 -5.48
C GLY A 256 23.47 45.30 -4.38
N THR A 257 24.36 45.79 -3.49
CA THR A 257 24.89 45.05 -2.36
C THR A 257 23.84 44.61 -1.32
N LEU A 258 22.65 45.25 -1.33
CA LEU A 258 21.54 44.90 -0.45
C LEU A 258 20.81 43.61 -0.88
N ASP A 259 20.80 43.31 -2.19
CA ASP A 259 20.13 42.12 -2.74
C ASP A 259 20.80 40.81 -2.30
N GLU A 260 22.13 40.80 -2.14
CA GLU A 260 22.90 39.61 -1.77
C GLU A 260 22.58 39.14 -0.30
N ILE A 261 22.43 40.10 0.61
CA ILE A 261 22.06 39.81 2.01
C ILE A 261 20.62 39.29 2.11
N VAL A 262 19.69 39.90 1.38
CA VAL A 262 18.29 39.50 1.35
C VAL A 262 18.13 38.10 0.76
N ILE A 263 18.80 37.79 -0.34
CA ILE A 263 18.78 36.48 -0.98
C ILE A 263 19.32 35.41 -0.03
N SER A 264 20.47 35.68 0.64
CA SER A 264 21.06 34.75 1.61
C SER A 264 20.14 34.48 2.78
N LEU A 265 19.45 35.51 3.31
CA LEU A 265 18.51 35.39 4.42
C LEU A 265 17.26 34.61 4.03
N VAL A 266 16.68 34.85 2.85
CA VAL A 266 15.53 34.11 2.32
C VAL A 266 15.88 32.66 2.09
N MET A 267 17.05 32.36 1.50
CA MET A 267 17.51 30.97 1.32
C MET A 267 17.71 30.25 2.65
N GLY A 268 18.28 30.93 3.65
CA GLY A 268 18.42 30.39 5.01
C GLY A 268 17.06 30.08 5.65
N ALA A 269 16.10 30.98 5.52
CA ALA A 269 14.75 30.78 6.02
C ALA A 269 14.03 29.60 5.32
N CYS A 270 14.14 29.48 4.00
CA CYS A 270 13.59 28.35 3.25
C CYS A 270 14.18 27.00 3.69
N LYS A 271 15.49 26.95 3.93
CA LYS A 271 16.17 25.73 4.45
C LYS A 271 15.68 25.37 5.86
N LEU A 272 15.47 26.35 6.73
CA LEU A 272 14.93 26.13 8.08
C LEU A 272 13.49 25.62 8.06
N VAL A 273 12.64 26.17 7.20
CA VAL A 273 11.25 25.70 7.02
C VAL A 273 11.24 24.25 6.53
N LEU A 274 12.13 23.90 5.60
CA LEU A 274 12.25 22.53 5.06
C LEU A 274 12.70 21.53 6.12
N LEU A 275 13.61 21.92 7.01
CA LEU A 275 14.04 21.12 8.17
C LEU A 275 12.93 20.98 9.23
N ALA A 276 12.16 22.03 9.48
CA ALA A 276 11.05 21.98 10.42
C ALA A 276 9.88 21.12 9.91
N GLY A 277 9.56 21.23 8.61
CA GLY A 277 8.53 20.41 7.95
C GLY A 277 8.89 18.92 7.91
N GLY A 278 10.16 18.58 7.72
CA GLY A 278 10.65 17.19 7.78
C GLY A 278 10.47 16.55 9.17
N ARG A 279 10.51 17.32 10.25
CA ARG A 279 10.27 16.81 11.62
C ARG A 279 8.80 16.52 11.92
N SER A 280 7.87 17.26 11.34
CA SER A 280 6.43 17.04 11.56
C SER A 280 5.88 15.85 10.76
N GLY A 281 6.51 15.45 9.66
CA GLY A 281 6.12 14.31 8.85
C GLY A 281 6.64 12.95 9.35
N LEU A 282 7.48 12.92 10.40
CA LEU A 282 8.05 11.72 11.01
C LEU A 282 7.33 11.30 12.31
N ARG A 283 6.25 11.97 12.68
CA ARG A 283 5.34 11.59 13.77
C ARG A 283 4.08 10.97 13.19
#